data_ef0c81f2ff91988c84a58c61cde91d9a
#
_entry.id   ef0c81f2ff91988c84a58c61cde91d9a
#
_cell.length_a   1.000
_cell.length_b   1.000
_cell.length_c   1.000
_cell.angle_alpha   90.00
_cell.angle_beta   90.00
_cell.angle_gamma   90.00
#
_symmetry.space_group_name_H-M   'P 1'
#
loop_
_entity.id
_entity.type
_entity.pdbx_description
1 polymer ?
#
loop_
_entity_poly.entity_id
_entity_poly.type
_entity_poly.pdbx_seq_one_letter_code
_entity_poly.pdbx_strand_id
1 'polypeptide(L)'
;MSEHANDAAAPMTASPEGFRIEHDTMGEVLVPADALYRAQTQRAVENFPISGTRLERGHIEALARIKKAAALANAELGVLDADIAAAVTAAADEVASGAHDQHFPIDVFQTGSGTSSNMNTNEVLATLASARLGRPVHPNDHVNASQSSNDVFPTSVHVAATAGVVRDLIPALEHLAGALEAKAEQFATVVKSGRTHLMDATPVTLGQEFGGYAAAIRYGVERLQSALPRVAEVPLGGTAVGTGINTPAGFPQRVIALLREDTGLPLTEARDHFEAQSARDGLVELSGALRTIAVSLTKICNDLRWMGSGPNTGLGEIFIPDLQPGSSIMPGKVNPVIPEAVLMVAARVIGNDATVAWAGASGSFELNVQIPVIALGVLESIRLLANASTLLADKTVSGIEANVERARALAESSPSIVTPLNRVIGYEAAAKIAKHSVKHGMTVREAVADLGYVERGEVTEEQLDAALDVLAMTRPPHI
;
A
#
# COMPACT_ATOMS: atom_id res chain seq x y z
N MET A 1 -16.24 23.91 44.68
CA MET A 1 -15.63 22.90 45.56
C MET A 1 -16.65 21.79 45.66
N SER A 2 -16.54 20.77 44.83
CA SER A 2 -17.31 19.52 44.96
C SER A 2 -16.27 18.42 45.18
N GLU A 3 -16.28 17.88 46.38
CA GLU A 3 -15.52 16.71 46.77
C GLU A 3 -16.01 15.54 45.93
N HIS A 4 -15.20 15.12 44.94
CA HIS A 4 -15.36 13.79 44.39
C HIS A 4 -14.79 12.79 45.39
N ALA A 5 -15.67 12.16 46.14
CA ALA A 5 -15.34 11.02 46.98
C ALA A 5 -14.70 9.95 46.07
N ASN A 6 -13.47 9.64 46.40
CA ASN A 6 -12.74 8.52 45.80
C ASN A 6 -13.30 7.25 46.46
N ASP A 7 -14.33 6.66 45.85
CA ASP A 7 -14.82 5.31 46.19
C ASP A 7 -13.72 4.32 45.75
N ALA A 8 -12.72 4.14 46.60
CA ALA A 8 -11.79 3.03 46.43
C ALA A 8 -12.58 1.73 46.63
N ALA A 9 -12.84 1.02 45.54
CA ALA A 9 -13.47 -0.28 45.61
C ALA A 9 -12.70 -1.18 46.60
N ALA A 10 -13.42 -1.92 47.42
CA ALA A 10 -12.83 -2.83 48.37
C ALA A 10 -12.00 -3.89 47.62
N PRO A 11 -10.84 -4.34 48.13
CA PRO A 11 -9.98 -5.30 47.47
C PRO A 11 -10.75 -6.61 47.21
N MET A 12 -10.63 -7.14 46.00
CA MET A 12 -11.27 -8.41 45.61
C MET A 12 -10.63 -9.57 46.38
N THR A 13 -11.42 -10.32 47.12
CA THR A 13 -10.95 -11.40 48.00
C THR A 13 -10.68 -12.73 47.32
N ALA A 14 -11.18 -12.93 46.10
CA ALA A 14 -10.90 -14.09 45.24
C ALA A 14 -11.17 -13.74 43.76
N SER A 15 -10.37 -14.29 42.84
CA SER A 15 -10.67 -14.16 41.41
C SER A 15 -11.74 -15.16 40.98
N PRO A 16 -12.70 -14.76 40.09
CA PRO A 16 -13.62 -15.69 39.44
C PRO A 16 -12.87 -16.77 38.64
N GLU A 17 -13.54 -17.92 38.45
CA GLU A 17 -12.99 -18.99 37.61
C GLU A 17 -12.64 -18.47 36.20
N GLY A 18 -11.43 -18.77 35.70
CA GLY A 18 -10.94 -18.32 34.39
C GLY A 18 -10.30 -16.93 34.38
N PHE A 19 -10.18 -16.26 35.54
CA PHE A 19 -9.53 -14.94 35.65
C PHE A 19 -8.46 -14.97 36.75
N ARG A 20 -7.53 -14.00 36.70
CA ARG A 20 -6.61 -13.68 37.78
C ARG A 20 -6.72 -12.19 38.10
N ILE A 21 -6.41 -11.84 39.34
CA ILE A 21 -6.35 -10.44 39.78
C ILE A 21 -4.97 -9.91 39.46
N GLU A 22 -4.92 -8.82 38.69
CA GLU A 22 -3.72 -8.02 38.44
C GLU A 22 -3.97 -6.62 39.04
N HIS A 23 -2.92 -5.85 39.26
CA HIS A 23 -3.07 -4.50 39.73
C HIS A 23 -2.10 -3.53 39.05
N ASP A 24 -2.48 -2.27 38.95
CA ASP A 24 -1.65 -1.15 38.54
C ASP A 24 -1.85 0.04 39.52
N THR A 25 -1.39 1.22 39.17
CA THR A 25 -1.51 2.43 40.00
C THR A 25 -2.96 2.89 40.22
N MET A 26 -3.93 2.35 39.45
CA MET A 26 -5.37 2.65 39.56
C MET A 26 -6.14 1.62 40.39
N GLY A 27 -5.49 0.53 40.81
CA GLY A 27 -6.11 -0.53 41.60
C GLY A 27 -6.16 -1.88 40.88
N GLU A 28 -7.00 -2.77 41.41
CA GLU A 28 -7.16 -4.13 40.90
C GLU A 28 -7.99 -4.20 39.61
N VAL A 29 -7.70 -5.20 38.76
CA VAL A 29 -8.47 -5.52 37.56
C VAL A 29 -8.42 -7.01 37.30
N LEU A 30 -9.51 -7.59 36.79
CA LEU A 30 -9.61 -8.99 36.41
C LEU A 30 -9.05 -9.18 34.99
N VAL A 31 -8.05 -10.03 34.84
CA VAL A 31 -7.43 -10.38 33.57
C VAL A 31 -7.67 -11.86 33.29
N PRO A 32 -7.96 -12.30 32.06
CA PRO A 32 -8.09 -13.72 31.73
C PRO A 32 -6.86 -14.50 32.20
N ALA A 33 -7.05 -15.65 32.81
CA ALA A 33 -5.98 -16.39 33.47
C ALA A 33 -4.86 -16.85 32.49
N ASP A 34 -5.21 -17.10 31.24
CA ASP A 34 -4.31 -17.51 30.15
C ASP A 34 -3.66 -16.34 29.39
N ALA A 35 -4.09 -15.09 29.64
CA ALA A 35 -3.54 -13.92 28.97
C ALA A 35 -2.08 -13.68 29.42
N LEU A 36 -1.20 -13.38 28.44
CA LEU A 36 0.16 -12.95 28.74
C LEU A 36 0.27 -11.46 29.11
N TYR A 37 -0.72 -10.67 28.70
CA TYR A 37 -0.82 -9.27 29.10
C TYR A 37 -1.35 -9.11 30.54
N ARG A 38 -1.26 -7.91 31.10
CA ARG A 38 -1.57 -7.61 32.51
C ARG A 38 -2.61 -6.49 32.62
N ALA A 39 -2.61 -5.76 33.74
CA ALA A 39 -3.61 -4.78 34.15
C ALA A 39 -3.82 -3.65 33.12
N GLN A 40 -2.76 -3.01 32.63
CA GLN A 40 -2.92 -1.85 31.74
C GLN A 40 -3.54 -2.23 30.39
N THR A 41 -3.16 -3.39 29.84
CA THR A 41 -3.77 -3.91 28.62
C THR A 41 -5.24 -4.24 28.83
N GLN A 42 -5.61 -4.88 29.93
CA GLN A 42 -6.99 -5.21 30.23
C GLN A 42 -7.87 -3.95 30.30
N ARG A 43 -7.39 -2.89 30.99
CA ARG A 43 -8.11 -1.61 31.01
C ARG A 43 -8.29 -1.01 29.63
N ALA A 44 -7.27 -1.12 28.76
CA ALA A 44 -7.39 -0.63 27.38
C ALA A 44 -8.44 -1.43 26.58
N VAL A 45 -8.51 -2.74 26.75
CA VAL A 45 -9.54 -3.58 26.13
C VAL A 45 -10.95 -3.17 26.60
N GLU A 46 -11.12 -2.87 27.88
CA GLU A 46 -12.39 -2.43 28.46
C GLU A 46 -12.78 -1.00 28.03
N ASN A 47 -11.77 -0.12 27.87
CA ASN A 47 -12.01 1.29 27.53
C ASN A 47 -12.29 1.53 26.05
N PHE A 48 -11.79 0.69 25.14
CA PHE A 48 -11.80 0.92 23.69
C PHE A 48 -12.50 -0.18 22.85
N PRO A 49 -13.71 -0.64 23.20
CA PRO A 49 -14.45 -1.61 22.37
C PRO A 49 -15.11 -0.89 21.18
N ILE A 50 -14.35 -0.44 20.17
CA ILE A 50 -14.84 0.47 19.13
C ILE A 50 -15.03 -0.26 17.79
N SER A 51 -13.96 -0.79 17.18
CA SER A 51 -14.04 -1.37 15.84
C SER A 51 -13.82 -2.89 15.79
N GLY A 52 -13.17 -3.46 16.79
CA GLY A 52 -12.68 -4.84 16.79
C GLY A 52 -11.46 -5.06 15.91
N THR A 53 -10.92 -4.01 15.25
CA THR A 53 -9.71 -4.08 14.47
C THR A 53 -8.48 -3.99 15.38
N ARG A 54 -7.55 -4.92 15.24
CA ARG A 54 -6.32 -4.99 16.03
C ARG A 54 -5.13 -4.49 15.21
N LEU A 55 -3.97 -4.35 15.87
CA LEU A 55 -2.72 -4.04 15.18
C LEU A 55 -2.40 -5.11 14.12
N GLU A 56 -1.88 -4.68 12.99
CA GLU A 56 -1.38 -5.59 11.96
C GLU A 56 -0.17 -6.39 12.46
N ARG A 57 -0.01 -7.61 11.97
CA ARG A 57 1.07 -8.53 12.35
C ARG A 57 2.46 -7.88 12.25
N GLY A 58 2.72 -7.18 11.13
CA GLY A 58 4.01 -6.47 10.93
C GLY A 58 4.26 -5.36 11.94
N HIS A 59 3.22 -4.76 12.49
CA HIS A 59 3.33 -3.74 13.53
C HIS A 59 3.71 -4.36 14.90
N ILE A 60 3.10 -5.50 15.25
CA ILE A 60 3.45 -6.27 16.46
C ILE A 60 4.92 -6.74 16.38
N GLU A 61 5.33 -7.24 15.22
CA GLU A 61 6.72 -7.62 14.97
C GLU A 61 7.68 -6.44 15.20
N ALA A 62 7.37 -5.27 14.63
CA ALA A 62 8.20 -4.08 14.77
C ALA A 62 8.34 -3.64 16.23
N LEU A 63 7.24 -3.65 17.01
CA LEU A 63 7.27 -3.38 18.46
C LEU A 63 8.20 -4.37 19.18
N ALA A 64 8.06 -5.65 18.92
CA ALA A 64 8.90 -6.68 19.55
C ALA A 64 10.39 -6.50 19.23
N ARG A 65 10.73 -6.23 17.96
CA ARG A 65 12.13 -5.99 17.54
C ARG A 65 12.73 -4.74 18.16
N ILE A 66 11.95 -3.68 18.34
CA ILE A 66 12.39 -2.48 19.06
C ILE A 66 12.72 -2.82 20.51
N LYS A 67 11.85 -3.59 21.20
CA LYS A 67 12.08 -3.99 22.58
C LYS A 67 13.30 -4.89 22.73
N LYS A 68 13.53 -5.79 21.77
CA LYS A 68 14.76 -6.59 21.69
C LYS A 68 16.00 -5.71 21.59
N ALA A 69 16.04 -4.81 20.63
CA ALA A 69 17.17 -3.91 20.41
C ALA A 69 17.41 -2.97 21.62
N ALA A 70 16.34 -2.48 22.23
CA ALA A 70 16.41 -1.66 23.43
C ALA A 70 16.96 -2.42 24.65
N ALA A 71 16.56 -3.68 24.87
CA ALA A 71 17.07 -4.50 25.94
C ALA A 71 18.58 -4.75 25.78
N LEU A 72 19.02 -5.09 24.57
CA LEU A 72 20.44 -5.28 24.25
C LEU A 72 21.25 -4.00 24.45
N ALA A 73 20.77 -2.87 23.92
CA ALA A 73 21.43 -1.57 24.08
C ALA A 73 21.53 -1.16 25.56
N ASN A 74 20.46 -1.32 26.35
CA ASN A 74 20.44 -1.02 27.76
C ASN A 74 21.41 -1.91 28.57
N ALA A 75 21.57 -3.17 28.22
CA ALA A 75 22.56 -4.04 28.85
C ALA A 75 24.00 -3.59 28.55
N GLU A 76 24.30 -3.28 27.30
CA GLU A 76 25.62 -2.78 26.88
C GLU A 76 25.97 -1.43 27.55
N LEU A 77 24.97 -0.58 27.79
CA LEU A 77 25.13 0.73 28.41
C LEU A 77 25.02 0.68 29.98
N GLY A 78 24.89 -0.53 30.55
CA GLY A 78 24.86 -0.73 32.00
C GLY A 78 23.57 -0.29 32.70
N VAL A 79 22.47 -0.14 31.96
CA VAL A 79 21.14 0.20 32.50
C VAL A 79 20.37 -1.03 32.95
N LEU A 80 20.58 -2.16 32.25
CA LEU A 80 19.83 -3.40 32.46
C LEU A 80 20.78 -4.58 32.71
N ASP A 81 20.43 -5.46 33.65
CA ASP A 81 21.19 -6.69 33.90
C ASP A 81 21.19 -7.58 32.66
N ALA A 82 22.31 -8.22 32.36
CA ALA A 82 22.52 -9.02 31.16
C ALA A 82 21.55 -10.22 31.06
N ASP A 83 21.20 -10.85 32.18
CA ASP A 83 20.25 -11.98 32.22
C ASP A 83 18.81 -11.54 31.95
N ILE A 84 18.40 -10.36 32.43
CA ILE A 84 17.10 -9.74 32.12
C ILE A 84 17.06 -9.40 30.63
N ALA A 85 18.10 -8.77 30.09
CA ALA A 85 18.18 -8.43 28.66
C ALA A 85 18.10 -9.68 27.78
N ALA A 86 18.79 -10.76 28.13
CA ALA A 86 18.73 -12.03 27.42
C ALA A 86 17.31 -12.64 27.43
N ALA A 87 16.63 -12.60 28.57
CA ALA A 87 15.27 -13.13 28.70
C ALA A 87 14.25 -12.28 27.91
N VAL A 88 14.36 -10.96 27.94
CA VAL A 88 13.52 -10.04 27.14
C VAL A 88 13.77 -10.23 25.65
N THR A 89 15.02 -10.38 25.23
CA THR A 89 15.41 -10.66 23.84
C THR A 89 14.76 -11.93 23.33
N ALA A 90 14.86 -13.04 24.09
CA ALA A 90 14.26 -14.30 23.71
C ALA A 90 12.71 -14.23 23.63
N ALA A 91 12.09 -13.52 24.58
CA ALA A 91 10.65 -13.26 24.54
C ALA A 91 10.23 -12.42 23.32
N ALA A 92 11.03 -11.41 22.99
CA ALA A 92 10.78 -10.55 21.83
C ALA A 92 10.90 -11.34 20.50
N ASP A 93 11.84 -12.26 20.38
CA ASP A 93 11.95 -13.15 19.21
C ASP A 93 10.70 -14.04 19.04
N GLU A 94 10.13 -14.57 20.13
CA GLU A 94 8.88 -15.33 20.08
C GLU A 94 7.69 -14.46 19.62
N VAL A 95 7.54 -13.27 20.17
CA VAL A 95 6.50 -12.33 19.75
C VAL A 95 6.71 -11.92 18.28
N ALA A 96 7.96 -11.64 17.89
CA ALA A 96 8.30 -11.30 16.51
C ALA A 96 8.00 -12.44 15.53
N SER A 97 8.02 -13.71 15.94
CA SER A 97 7.65 -14.85 15.11
C SER A 97 6.14 -15.02 14.88
N GLY A 98 5.29 -14.34 15.66
CA GLY A 98 3.83 -14.47 15.62
C GLY A 98 3.24 -15.48 16.59
N ALA A 99 4.05 -16.16 17.41
CA ALA A 99 3.59 -17.18 18.33
C ALA A 99 2.58 -16.70 19.38
N HIS A 100 2.50 -15.38 19.59
CA HIS A 100 1.72 -14.76 20.66
C HIS A 100 0.75 -13.65 20.19
N ASP A 101 0.40 -13.60 18.89
CA ASP A 101 -0.44 -12.54 18.31
C ASP A 101 -1.81 -12.42 19.00
N GLN A 102 -2.37 -13.51 19.51
CA GLN A 102 -3.64 -13.52 20.26
C GLN A 102 -3.60 -12.68 21.55
N HIS A 103 -2.43 -12.40 22.08
CA HIS A 103 -2.24 -11.59 23.29
C HIS A 103 -2.09 -10.10 23.03
N PHE A 104 -2.41 -9.63 21.80
CA PHE A 104 -2.49 -8.23 21.40
C PHE A 104 -3.94 -7.87 21.04
N PRO A 105 -4.85 -7.81 22.06
CA PRO A 105 -6.29 -7.69 21.81
C PRO A 105 -6.79 -6.27 21.60
N ILE A 106 -5.95 -5.23 21.80
CA ILE A 106 -6.37 -3.83 21.86
C ILE A 106 -6.83 -3.34 20.48
N ASP A 107 -7.96 -2.62 20.46
CA ASP A 107 -8.48 -1.95 19.27
C ASP A 107 -7.50 -0.89 18.75
N VAL A 108 -7.45 -0.68 17.45
CA VAL A 108 -6.62 0.38 16.83
C VAL A 108 -7.07 1.77 17.26
N PHE A 109 -8.36 1.97 17.53
CA PHE A 109 -8.89 3.21 18.13
C PHE A 109 -8.68 3.19 19.63
N GLN A 110 -7.52 3.64 20.06
CA GLN A 110 -7.01 3.58 21.42
C GLN A 110 -6.40 4.92 21.85
N THR A 111 -5.60 4.94 22.91
CA THR A 111 -4.78 6.11 23.29
C THR A 111 -4.00 6.62 22.09
N GLY A 112 -4.17 7.89 21.74
CA GLY A 112 -3.68 8.47 20.47
C GLY A 112 -2.16 8.44 20.26
N SER A 113 -1.38 8.33 21.34
CA SER A 113 0.07 8.09 21.31
C SER A 113 0.46 6.62 21.09
N GLY A 114 -0.50 5.68 21.11
CA GLY A 114 -0.25 4.25 21.06
C GLY A 114 0.26 3.65 22.37
N THR A 115 0.15 4.39 23.48
CA THR A 115 0.62 3.92 24.81
C THR A 115 0.00 2.59 25.19
N SER A 116 -1.28 2.37 24.90
CA SER A 116 -1.96 1.12 25.21
C SER A 116 -1.26 -0.09 24.55
N SER A 117 -0.93 -0.01 23.28
CA SER A 117 -0.22 -1.09 22.57
C SER A 117 1.26 -1.20 22.97
N ASN A 118 1.94 -0.10 23.27
CA ASN A 118 3.29 -0.16 23.83
C ASN A 118 3.30 -0.91 25.15
N MET A 119 2.35 -0.60 26.05
CA MET A 119 2.24 -1.30 27.33
C MET A 119 1.80 -2.75 27.18
N ASN A 120 0.94 -3.05 26.24
CA ASN A 120 0.59 -4.42 25.88
C ASN A 120 1.85 -5.24 25.52
N THR A 121 2.70 -4.69 24.67
CA THR A 121 3.97 -5.31 24.30
C THR A 121 4.87 -5.49 25.53
N ASN A 122 5.00 -4.46 26.37
CA ASN A 122 5.81 -4.52 27.58
C ASN A 122 5.31 -5.59 28.56
N GLU A 123 4.00 -5.71 28.76
CA GLU A 123 3.40 -6.68 29.67
C GLU A 123 3.56 -8.11 29.16
N VAL A 124 3.34 -8.36 27.86
CA VAL A 124 3.55 -9.68 27.26
C VAL A 124 5.00 -10.12 27.38
N LEU A 125 5.94 -9.25 27.00
CA LEU A 125 7.38 -9.55 27.09
C LEU A 125 7.83 -9.74 28.54
N ALA A 126 7.36 -8.93 29.47
CA ALA A 126 7.67 -9.07 30.89
C ALA A 126 7.17 -10.40 31.47
N THR A 127 5.99 -10.85 31.04
CA THR A 127 5.43 -12.15 31.48
C THR A 127 6.25 -13.32 30.95
N LEU A 128 6.58 -13.32 29.65
CA LEU A 128 7.42 -14.36 29.04
C LEU A 128 8.83 -14.38 29.63
N ALA A 129 9.46 -13.22 29.80
CA ALA A 129 10.80 -13.11 30.39
C ALA A 129 10.82 -13.52 31.86
N SER A 130 9.79 -13.19 32.64
CA SER A 130 9.67 -13.63 34.04
C SER A 130 9.59 -15.14 34.16
N ALA A 131 8.81 -15.79 33.28
CA ALA A 131 8.70 -17.23 33.25
C ALA A 131 10.05 -17.93 32.92
N ARG A 132 10.85 -17.33 32.03
CA ARG A 132 12.19 -17.83 31.67
C ARG A 132 13.20 -17.69 32.77
N LEU A 133 13.19 -16.55 33.48
CA LEU A 133 14.15 -16.27 34.54
C LEU A 133 13.78 -16.88 35.88
N GLY A 134 12.52 -17.29 36.07
CA GLY A 134 12.02 -17.73 37.39
C GLY A 134 11.96 -16.60 38.42
N ARG A 135 12.08 -15.33 38.00
CA ARG A 135 11.97 -14.12 38.84
C ARG A 135 11.26 -13.00 38.10
N PRO A 136 10.65 -12.04 38.81
CA PRO A 136 9.88 -10.99 38.16
C PRO A 136 10.73 -10.10 37.24
N VAL A 137 10.22 -9.90 36.01
CA VAL A 137 10.64 -8.83 35.08
C VAL A 137 9.53 -7.79 35.03
N HIS A 138 9.90 -6.51 35.23
CA HIS A 138 8.94 -5.42 35.30
C HIS A 138 8.72 -4.79 33.92
N PRO A 139 7.45 -4.58 33.48
CA PRO A 139 7.17 -4.04 32.14
C PRO A 139 7.70 -2.61 31.94
N ASN A 140 7.68 -1.76 32.97
CA ASN A 140 8.18 -0.37 32.84
C ASN A 140 9.68 -0.28 33.15
N ASP A 141 10.15 -0.84 34.28
CA ASP A 141 11.51 -0.63 34.73
C ASP A 141 12.55 -1.40 33.93
N HIS A 142 12.16 -2.55 33.35
CA HIS A 142 13.06 -3.41 32.57
C HIS A 142 12.76 -3.33 31.07
N VAL A 143 11.54 -3.69 30.63
CA VAL A 143 11.21 -3.80 29.18
C VAL A 143 11.14 -2.42 28.54
N ASN A 144 10.63 -1.40 29.26
CA ASN A 144 10.50 -0.03 28.77
C ASN A 144 11.65 0.89 29.19
N ALA A 145 12.73 0.38 29.78
CA ALA A 145 13.89 1.17 30.22
C ALA A 145 14.42 2.05 29.08
N SER A 146 14.76 3.32 29.38
CA SER A 146 15.26 4.32 28.41
C SER A 146 14.29 4.68 27.28
N GLN A 147 13.00 4.38 27.40
CA GLN A 147 12.01 4.54 26.34
C GLN A 147 10.76 5.28 26.85
N SER A 148 9.97 5.80 25.89
CA SER A 148 8.60 6.26 26.11
C SER A 148 7.70 5.66 25.03
N SER A 149 6.40 5.55 25.28
CA SER A 149 5.44 5.23 24.21
C SER A 149 5.47 6.26 23.09
N ASN A 150 5.82 7.51 23.41
CA ASN A 150 5.81 8.65 22.50
C ASN A 150 6.89 8.57 21.42
N ASP A 151 7.99 7.87 21.67
CA ASP A 151 9.02 7.59 20.66
C ASP A 151 8.99 6.16 20.13
N VAL A 152 8.66 5.16 20.96
CA VAL A 152 8.63 3.73 20.57
C VAL A 152 7.49 3.42 19.61
N PHE A 153 6.26 3.82 19.93
CA PHE A 153 5.11 3.45 19.11
C PHE A 153 5.21 4.05 17.70
N PRO A 154 5.48 5.36 17.50
CA PRO A 154 5.71 5.87 16.15
C PRO A 154 6.92 5.23 15.46
N THR A 155 8.02 4.96 16.17
CA THR A 155 9.14 4.20 15.60
C THR A 155 8.68 2.85 15.04
N SER A 156 7.81 2.13 15.75
CA SER A 156 7.30 0.85 15.27
C SER A 156 6.47 0.98 13.98
N VAL A 157 5.74 2.07 13.83
CA VAL A 157 5.03 2.37 12.56
C VAL A 157 6.01 2.59 11.41
N HIS A 158 7.06 3.39 11.64
CA HIS A 158 8.11 3.64 10.66
C HIS A 158 8.86 2.36 10.27
N VAL A 159 9.21 1.51 11.24
CA VAL A 159 9.87 0.20 11.00
C VAL A 159 8.97 -0.73 10.20
N ALA A 160 7.71 -0.87 10.60
CA ALA A 160 6.73 -1.73 9.90
C ALA A 160 6.45 -1.24 8.48
N ALA A 161 6.28 0.07 8.30
CA ALA A 161 6.05 0.67 6.98
C ALA A 161 7.28 0.48 6.06
N THR A 162 8.49 0.74 6.57
CA THR A 162 9.73 0.52 5.82
C THR A 162 9.87 -0.95 5.41
N ALA A 163 9.62 -1.89 6.33
CA ALA A 163 9.67 -3.31 6.06
C ALA A 163 8.67 -3.72 4.96
N GLY A 164 7.41 -3.33 5.11
CA GLY A 164 6.36 -3.65 4.14
C GLY A 164 6.62 -3.06 2.76
N VAL A 165 7.15 -1.83 2.68
CA VAL A 165 7.52 -1.22 1.40
C VAL A 165 8.68 -1.97 0.74
N VAL A 166 9.76 -2.26 1.50
CA VAL A 166 10.99 -2.86 0.95
C VAL A 166 10.82 -4.33 0.63
N ARG A 167 10.16 -5.09 1.52
CA ARG A 167 10.07 -6.56 1.42
C ARG A 167 8.90 -7.05 0.60
N ASP A 168 7.79 -6.30 0.58
CA ASP A 168 6.53 -6.76 0.01
C ASP A 168 6.08 -5.90 -1.17
N LEU A 169 5.93 -4.58 -0.99
CA LEU A 169 5.28 -3.73 -1.99
C LEU A 169 6.17 -3.48 -3.22
N ILE A 170 7.44 -3.08 -3.03
CA ILE A 170 8.34 -2.84 -4.17
C ILE A 170 8.50 -4.12 -5.02
N PRO A 171 8.80 -5.31 -4.45
CA PRO A 171 8.86 -6.53 -5.23
C PRO A 171 7.57 -6.87 -5.98
N ALA A 172 6.40 -6.66 -5.36
CA ALA A 172 5.11 -6.89 -6.01
C ALA A 172 4.85 -5.95 -7.20
N LEU A 173 5.22 -4.67 -7.06
CA LEU A 173 5.11 -3.70 -8.15
C LEU A 173 6.11 -3.98 -9.28
N GLU A 174 7.34 -4.38 -8.95
CA GLU A 174 8.34 -4.80 -9.94
C GLU A 174 7.88 -6.03 -10.71
N HIS A 175 7.28 -7.00 -10.03
CA HIS A 175 6.67 -8.17 -10.64
C HIS A 175 5.54 -7.78 -11.61
N LEU A 176 4.63 -6.89 -11.19
CA LEU A 176 3.56 -6.38 -12.06
C LEU A 176 4.12 -5.62 -13.27
N ALA A 177 5.10 -4.75 -13.05
CA ALA A 177 5.73 -4.01 -14.14
C ALA A 177 6.37 -4.96 -15.15
N GLY A 178 7.11 -5.98 -14.69
CA GLY A 178 7.70 -7.00 -15.55
C GLY A 178 6.66 -7.78 -16.36
N ALA A 179 5.52 -8.14 -15.76
CA ALA A 179 4.43 -8.80 -16.49
C ALA A 179 3.82 -7.90 -17.58
N LEU A 180 3.66 -6.60 -17.28
CA LEU A 180 3.18 -5.61 -18.25
C LEU A 180 4.18 -5.37 -19.39
N GLU A 181 5.48 -5.30 -19.08
CA GLU A 181 6.58 -5.18 -20.05
C GLU A 181 6.62 -6.39 -21.01
N ALA A 182 6.47 -7.59 -20.47
CA ALA A 182 6.39 -8.81 -21.28
C ALA A 182 5.20 -8.78 -22.26
N LYS A 183 4.04 -8.28 -21.81
CA LYS A 183 2.88 -8.07 -22.69
C LYS A 183 3.12 -6.94 -23.70
N ALA A 184 3.80 -5.89 -23.32
CA ALA A 184 4.17 -4.81 -24.24
C ALA A 184 5.03 -5.33 -25.40
N GLU A 185 5.99 -6.21 -25.11
CA GLU A 185 6.80 -6.87 -26.14
C GLU A 185 5.97 -7.85 -27.00
N GLN A 186 5.16 -8.71 -26.36
CA GLN A 186 4.30 -9.68 -27.04
C GLN A 186 3.35 -9.00 -28.02
N PHE A 187 2.82 -7.84 -27.68
CA PHE A 187 1.82 -7.10 -28.46
C PHE A 187 2.39 -5.93 -29.26
N ALA A 188 3.71 -5.85 -29.45
CA ALA A 188 4.40 -4.74 -30.10
C ALA A 188 3.90 -4.39 -31.51
N THR A 189 3.33 -5.37 -32.22
CA THR A 189 2.78 -5.20 -33.59
C THR A 189 1.28 -5.35 -33.67
N VAL A 190 0.60 -5.54 -32.55
CA VAL A 190 -0.88 -5.68 -32.51
C VAL A 190 -1.50 -4.29 -32.55
N VAL A 191 -1.99 -3.89 -33.73
CA VAL A 191 -2.61 -2.58 -33.93
C VAL A 191 -4.01 -2.57 -33.35
N LYS A 192 -4.36 -1.46 -32.70
CA LYS A 192 -5.69 -1.15 -32.21
C LYS A 192 -6.04 0.32 -32.43
N SER A 193 -7.31 0.68 -32.35
CA SER A 193 -7.72 2.08 -32.33
C SER A 193 -7.23 2.76 -31.07
N GLY A 194 -6.53 3.89 -31.20
CA GLY A 194 -6.37 4.84 -30.09
C GLY A 194 -7.71 5.47 -29.76
N ARG A 195 -7.91 5.86 -28.50
CA ARG A 195 -9.13 6.57 -28.06
C ARG A 195 -8.76 7.75 -27.16
N THR A 196 -9.28 8.90 -27.50
CA THR A 196 -9.26 10.10 -26.62
C THR A 196 -10.70 10.50 -26.37
N HIS A 197 -11.06 10.83 -25.14
CA HIS A 197 -12.45 11.08 -24.73
C HIS A 197 -13.39 9.87 -25.01
N LEU A 198 -12.87 8.66 -25.10
CA LEU A 198 -13.53 7.44 -25.59
C LEU A 198 -13.99 7.52 -27.06
N MET A 199 -13.57 8.55 -27.79
CA MET A 199 -13.83 8.69 -29.23
C MET A 199 -12.65 8.16 -30.03
N ASP A 200 -12.94 7.72 -31.25
CA ASP A 200 -11.96 7.17 -32.18
C ASP A 200 -10.82 8.16 -32.45
N ALA A 201 -9.60 7.69 -32.31
CA ALA A 201 -8.39 8.44 -32.58
C ALA A 201 -7.46 7.66 -33.53
N THR A 202 -6.27 8.18 -33.76
CA THR A 202 -5.26 7.52 -34.59
C THR A 202 -4.81 6.20 -33.97
N PRO A 203 -4.36 5.23 -34.78
CA PRO A 203 -3.94 3.92 -34.29
C PRO A 203 -2.76 4.00 -33.32
N VAL A 204 -2.75 3.05 -32.37
CA VAL A 204 -1.64 2.69 -31.50
C VAL A 204 -1.42 1.20 -31.57
N THR A 205 -0.32 0.69 -31.01
CA THR A 205 -0.23 -0.75 -30.76
C THR A 205 -0.69 -1.06 -29.33
N LEU A 206 -1.25 -2.24 -29.14
CA LEU A 206 -1.57 -2.74 -27.80
C LEU A 206 -0.29 -2.82 -26.93
N GLY A 207 0.86 -3.13 -27.56
CA GLY A 207 2.16 -3.10 -26.87
C GLY A 207 2.54 -1.72 -26.35
N GLN A 208 2.27 -0.63 -27.08
CA GLN A 208 2.50 0.74 -26.60
C GLN A 208 1.63 1.06 -25.38
N GLU A 209 0.40 0.59 -25.36
CA GLU A 209 -0.53 0.80 -24.27
C GLU A 209 -0.07 0.07 -22.98
N PHE A 210 0.30 -1.22 -23.09
CA PHE A 210 0.85 -2.00 -21.99
C PHE A 210 2.20 -1.44 -21.50
N GLY A 211 3.05 -0.94 -22.40
CA GLY A 211 4.29 -0.24 -22.06
C GLY A 211 4.04 1.03 -21.22
N GLY A 212 3.00 1.80 -21.56
CA GLY A 212 2.56 2.95 -20.77
C GLY A 212 2.09 2.56 -19.36
N TYR A 213 1.41 1.42 -19.21
CA TYR A 213 1.03 0.89 -17.89
C TYR A 213 2.24 0.47 -17.06
N ALA A 214 3.18 -0.24 -17.69
CA ALA A 214 4.43 -0.63 -17.04
C ALA A 214 5.22 0.59 -16.53
N ALA A 215 5.36 1.63 -17.36
CA ALA A 215 6.02 2.87 -16.98
C ALA A 215 5.35 3.53 -15.76
N ALA A 216 4.01 3.57 -15.70
CA ALA A 216 3.29 4.14 -14.56
C ALA A 216 3.58 3.39 -13.25
N ILE A 217 3.71 2.05 -13.31
CA ILE A 217 4.07 1.23 -12.14
C ILE A 217 5.54 1.44 -11.75
N ARG A 218 6.48 1.50 -12.71
CA ARG A 218 7.90 1.82 -12.45
C ARG A 218 8.05 3.17 -11.75
N TYR A 219 7.35 4.20 -12.24
CA TYR A 219 7.34 5.51 -11.55
C TYR A 219 6.73 5.43 -10.15
N GLY A 220 5.81 4.50 -9.90
CA GLY A 220 5.31 4.19 -8.56
C GLY A 220 6.41 3.68 -7.64
N VAL A 221 7.26 2.76 -8.12
CA VAL A 221 8.43 2.25 -7.38
C VAL A 221 9.42 3.37 -7.07
N GLU A 222 9.74 4.22 -8.05
CA GLU A 222 10.64 5.37 -7.85
C GLU A 222 10.13 6.34 -6.78
N ARG A 223 8.81 6.59 -6.72
CA ARG A 223 8.19 7.42 -5.67
C ARG A 223 8.37 6.80 -4.28
N LEU A 224 8.19 5.49 -4.16
CA LEU A 224 8.41 4.79 -2.89
C LEU A 224 9.89 4.88 -2.48
N GLN A 225 10.81 4.62 -3.39
CA GLN A 225 12.25 4.72 -3.15
C GLN A 225 12.66 6.15 -2.74
N SER A 226 12.05 7.18 -3.32
CA SER A 226 12.28 8.57 -2.93
C SER A 226 11.74 8.91 -1.54
N ALA A 227 10.63 8.33 -1.10
CA ALA A 227 10.05 8.55 0.21
C ALA A 227 10.79 7.78 1.33
N LEU A 228 11.34 6.60 1.02
CA LEU A 228 11.94 5.69 1.98
C LEU A 228 12.94 6.34 2.95
N PRO A 229 13.89 7.23 2.55
CA PRO A 229 14.82 7.83 3.49
C PRO A 229 14.13 8.61 4.64
N ARG A 230 12.99 9.25 4.35
CA ARG A 230 12.22 10.00 5.36
C ARG A 230 11.30 9.09 6.19
N VAL A 231 10.84 7.99 5.62
CA VAL A 231 10.09 6.96 6.35
C VAL A 231 11.00 6.15 7.27
N ALA A 232 12.24 5.89 6.87
CA ALA A 232 13.23 5.14 7.65
C ALA A 232 13.89 5.96 8.77
N GLU A 233 13.61 7.25 8.85
CA GLU A 233 14.05 8.17 9.91
C GLU A 233 13.11 8.03 11.11
N VAL A 234 13.63 7.51 12.24
CA VAL A 234 12.80 7.10 13.39
C VAL A 234 12.97 8.01 14.60
N PRO A 235 11.89 8.32 15.36
CA PRO A 235 11.92 9.20 16.52
C PRO A 235 12.52 8.56 17.78
N LEU A 236 12.93 7.31 17.77
CA LEU A 236 13.43 6.57 18.92
C LEU A 236 14.62 7.29 19.58
N GLY A 237 14.55 7.46 20.89
CA GLY A 237 15.52 8.22 21.68
C GLY A 237 15.05 9.60 22.12
N GLY A 238 14.00 10.16 21.52
CA GLY A 238 13.41 11.43 21.95
C GLY A 238 12.61 11.32 23.26
N THR A 239 12.23 10.12 23.65
CA THR A 239 11.43 9.80 24.83
C THR A 239 10.11 10.59 24.93
N ALA A 240 9.86 11.30 26.04
CA ALA A 240 8.57 11.91 26.33
C ALA A 240 8.19 13.06 25.37
N VAL A 241 9.13 13.96 25.04
CA VAL A 241 8.88 15.22 24.33
C VAL A 241 9.98 15.59 23.32
N GLY A 242 10.92 14.70 23.03
CA GLY A 242 12.03 14.97 22.10
C GLY A 242 13.37 15.29 22.76
N THR A 243 13.42 15.46 24.08
CA THR A 243 14.64 15.83 24.83
C THR A 243 15.53 14.65 25.18
N GLY A 244 15.06 13.42 25.05
CA GLY A 244 15.80 12.21 25.44
C GLY A 244 15.93 12.02 26.94
N ILE A 245 15.02 12.59 27.74
CA ILE A 245 15.05 12.45 29.19
C ILE A 245 15.05 10.97 29.62
N ASN A 246 15.87 10.62 30.63
CA ASN A 246 16.06 9.27 31.16
C ASN A 246 16.71 8.26 30.20
N THR A 247 17.37 8.71 29.13
CA THR A 247 18.20 7.82 28.28
C THR A 247 19.69 7.98 28.64
N PRO A 248 20.48 6.92 28.66
CA PRO A 248 21.94 7.05 28.74
C PRO A 248 22.50 7.58 27.41
N ALA A 249 23.67 8.22 27.49
CA ALA A 249 24.36 8.71 26.29
C ALA A 249 24.64 7.57 25.31
N GLY A 250 24.34 7.78 24.02
CA GLY A 250 24.54 6.80 22.96
C GLY A 250 23.39 5.78 22.79
N PHE A 251 22.34 5.83 23.60
CA PHE A 251 21.21 4.90 23.49
C PHE A 251 20.51 4.95 22.12
N PRO A 252 20.11 6.12 21.59
CA PRO A 252 19.42 6.16 20.28
C PRO A 252 20.28 5.53 19.16
N GLN A 253 21.55 5.91 19.08
CA GLN A 253 22.47 5.41 18.06
C GLN A 253 22.65 3.90 18.15
N ARG A 254 22.79 3.38 19.37
CA ARG A 254 23.02 1.94 19.57
C ARG A 254 21.78 1.10 19.29
N VAL A 255 20.61 1.52 19.77
CA VAL A 255 19.37 0.77 19.53
C VAL A 255 19.00 0.75 18.04
N ILE A 256 19.20 1.86 17.31
CA ILE A 256 18.94 1.91 15.87
C ILE A 256 19.94 1.07 15.08
N ALA A 257 21.22 1.04 15.48
CA ALA A 257 22.21 0.14 14.89
C ALA A 257 21.82 -1.33 15.04
N LEU A 258 21.41 -1.75 16.23
CA LEU A 258 20.93 -3.11 16.50
C LEU A 258 19.66 -3.45 15.70
N LEU A 259 18.71 -2.51 15.56
CA LEU A 259 17.54 -2.69 14.70
C LEU A 259 17.91 -2.86 13.23
N ARG A 260 18.89 -2.10 12.73
CA ARG A 260 19.39 -2.25 11.36
C ARG A 260 20.02 -3.61 11.14
N GLU A 261 20.83 -4.08 12.07
CA GLU A 261 21.45 -5.40 12.02
C GLU A 261 20.41 -6.54 12.03
N ASP A 262 19.40 -6.43 12.89
CA ASP A 262 18.35 -7.45 13.05
C ASP A 262 17.37 -7.48 11.86
N THR A 263 17.06 -6.30 11.29
CA THR A 263 16.01 -6.18 10.26
C THR A 263 16.54 -6.11 8.83
N GLY A 264 17.78 -5.68 8.64
CA GLY A 264 18.35 -5.33 7.33
C GLY A 264 17.76 -4.04 6.71
N LEU A 265 16.96 -3.27 7.47
CA LEU A 265 16.31 -2.05 6.99
C LEU A 265 17.25 -0.83 7.10
N PRO A 266 17.13 0.18 6.22
CA PRO A 266 17.99 1.36 6.20
C PRO A 266 17.58 2.41 7.23
N LEU A 267 17.29 2.00 8.47
CA LEU A 267 16.81 2.87 9.54
C LEU A 267 17.86 3.89 9.96
N THR A 268 17.44 5.11 10.26
CA THR A 268 18.30 6.19 10.76
C THR A 268 17.64 6.90 11.94
N GLU A 269 18.46 7.51 12.80
CA GLU A 269 17.95 8.38 13.85
C GLU A 269 17.36 9.66 13.24
N ALA A 270 16.25 10.14 13.81
CA ALA A 270 15.66 11.41 13.42
C ALA A 270 16.67 12.56 13.54
N ARG A 271 16.76 13.40 12.51
CA ARG A 271 17.60 14.62 12.54
C ARG A 271 17.11 15.62 13.58
N ASP A 272 15.82 15.61 13.86
CA ASP A 272 15.16 16.43 14.87
C ASP A 272 14.05 15.61 15.54
N HIS A 273 14.23 15.31 16.84
CA HIS A 273 13.27 14.52 17.60
C HIS A 273 11.96 15.28 17.91
N PHE A 274 11.98 16.62 17.91
CA PHE A 274 10.79 17.43 18.15
C PHE A 274 9.87 17.38 16.93
N GLU A 275 10.42 17.53 15.72
CA GLU A 275 9.69 17.33 14.48
C GLU A 275 9.15 15.89 14.39
N ALA A 276 10.03 14.90 14.61
CA ALA A 276 9.71 13.49 14.47
C ALA A 276 8.61 12.98 15.42
N GLN A 277 8.38 13.64 16.58
CA GLN A 277 7.31 13.28 17.52
C GLN A 277 6.03 14.10 17.33
N SER A 278 6.13 15.36 16.94
CA SER A 278 4.99 16.25 16.78
C SER A 278 4.36 16.18 15.38
N ALA A 279 5.14 15.92 14.34
CA ALA A 279 4.70 15.73 12.97
C ALA A 279 4.75 14.25 12.55
N ARG A 280 4.18 13.92 11.39
CA ARG A 280 4.18 12.59 10.77
C ARG A 280 4.41 12.68 9.27
N ASP A 281 5.13 13.70 8.84
CA ASP A 281 5.24 14.09 7.43
C ASP A 281 5.82 12.98 6.55
N GLY A 282 6.80 12.20 7.04
CA GLY A 282 7.32 11.05 6.31
C GLY A 282 6.27 9.97 6.03
N LEU A 283 5.36 9.70 6.98
CA LEU A 283 4.26 8.75 6.78
C LEU A 283 3.15 9.33 5.89
N VAL A 284 2.87 10.63 5.98
CA VAL A 284 1.92 11.33 5.10
C VAL A 284 2.44 11.33 3.65
N GLU A 285 3.73 11.61 3.45
CA GLU A 285 4.38 11.54 2.13
C GLU A 285 4.29 10.13 1.53
N LEU A 286 4.61 9.11 2.32
CA LEU A 286 4.46 7.71 1.90
C LEU A 286 3.02 7.41 1.49
N SER A 287 2.05 7.82 2.30
CA SER A 287 0.62 7.64 2.01
C SER A 287 0.23 8.29 0.67
N GLY A 288 0.73 9.49 0.38
CA GLY A 288 0.54 10.16 -0.90
C GLY A 288 1.15 9.40 -2.08
N ALA A 289 2.30 8.75 -1.90
CA ALA A 289 2.89 7.86 -2.90
C ALA A 289 2.03 6.61 -3.13
N LEU A 290 1.54 5.98 -2.05
CA LEU A 290 0.63 4.83 -2.12
C LEU A 290 -0.68 5.20 -2.86
N ARG A 291 -1.26 6.37 -2.58
CA ARG A 291 -2.41 6.89 -3.32
C ARG A 291 -2.12 7.04 -4.80
N THR A 292 -0.95 7.57 -5.17
CA THR A 292 -0.58 7.74 -6.59
C THR A 292 -0.51 6.40 -7.31
N ILE A 293 0.02 5.36 -6.67
CA ILE A 293 0.02 3.99 -7.20
C ILE A 293 -1.42 3.47 -7.37
N ALA A 294 -2.28 3.69 -6.38
CA ALA A 294 -3.70 3.32 -6.45
C ALA A 294 -4.43 3.99 -7.64
N VAL A 295 -4.13 5.27 -7.92
CA VAL A 295 -4.64 6.01 -9.08
C VAL A 295 -4.16 5.35 -10.39
N SER A 296 -2.88 4.98 -10.49
CA SER A 296 -2.34 4.28 -11.66
C SER A 296 -3.01 2.93 -11.88
N LEU A 297 -3.17 2.13 -10.82
CA LEU A 297 -3.87 0.83 -10.89
C LEU A 297 -5.34 0.99 -11.28
N THR A 298 -6.01 2.06 -10.83
CA THR A 298 -7.39 2.37 -11.22
C THR A 298 -7.50 2.57 -12.73
N LYS A 299 -6.60 3.37 -13.30
CA LYS A 299 -6.56 3.61 -14.75
C LYS A 299 -6.30 2.30 -15.51
N ILE A 300 -5.30 1.54 -15.14
CA ILE A 300 -4.93 0.27 -15.76
C ILE A 300 -6.11 -0.71 -15.74
N CYS A 301 -6.70 -0.94 -14.57
CA CYS A 301 -7.82 -1.89 -14.43
C CYS A 301 -9.07 -1.46 -15.21
N ASN A 302 -9.37 -0.16 -15.27
CA ASN A 302 -10.48 0.32 -16.08
C ASN A 302 -10.24 0.11 -17.58
N ASP A 303 -9.05 0.40 -18.07
CA ASP A 303 -8.71 0.16 -19.49
C ASP A 303 -8.78 -1.32 -19.84
N LEU A 304 -8.24 -2.20 -18.99
CA LEU A 304 -8.35 -3.67 -19.19
C LEU A 304 -9.81 -4.11 -19.26
N ARG A 305 -10.67 -3.59 -18.38
CA ARG A 305 -12.11 -3.88 -18.39
C ARG A 305 -12.80 -3.35 -19.65
N TRP A 306 -12.43 -2.15 -20.13
CA TRP A 306 -12.95 -1.61 -21.39
C TRP A 306 -12.53 -2.47 -22.59
N MET A 307 -11.24 -2.76 -22.73
CA MET A 307 -10.72 -3.56 -23.84
C MET A 307 -11.27 -5.00 -23.84
N GLY A 308 -11.46 -5.60 -22.67
CA GLY A 308 -12.01 -6.94 -22.49
C GLY A 308 -13.54 -6.98 -22.47
N SER A 309 -14.24 -5.86 -22.65
CA SER A 309 -15.70 -5.81 -22.58
C SER A 309 -16.36 -6.56 -23.75
N GLY A 310 -17.43 -7.26 -23.46
CA GLY A 310 -18.18 -8.01 -24.48
C GLY A 310 -18.62 -9.38 -23.97
N PRO A 311 -18.40 -10.45 -24.75
CA PRO A 311 -17.56 -10.55 -25.98
C PRO A 311 -18.19 -9.98 -27.27
N ASN A 312 -19.53 -9.92 -27.39
CA ASN A 312 -20.18 -9.55 -28.64
C ASN A 312 -20.62 -8.08 -28.71
N THR A 313 -20.99 -7.48 -27.56
CA THR A 313 -21.59 -6.13 -27.48
C THR A 313 -20.67 -5.08 -26.86
N GLY A 314 -19.39 -5.40 -26.70
CA GLY A 314 -18.36 -4.50 -26.21
C GLY A 314 -17.19 -4.35 -27.18
N LEU A 315 -16.05 -3.85 -26.70
CA LEU A 315 -14.85 -3.65 -27.52
C LEU A 315 -14.24 -4.98 -27.97
N GLY A 316 -14.02 -5.92 -27.04
CA GLY A 316 -13.51 -7.24 -27.33
C GLY A 316 -12.11 -7.25 -27.96
N GLU A 317 -11.25 -6.29 -27.61
CA GLU A 317 -9.88 -6.19 -28.15
C GLU A 317 -8.89 -7.13 -27.46
N ILE A 318 -9.21 -7.55 -26.22
CA ILE A 318 -8.42 -8.52 -25.46
C ILE A 318 -9.33 -9.59 -24.84
N PHE A 319 -8.75 -10.74 -24.53
CA PHE A 319 -9.36 -11.78 -23.70
C PHE A 319 -8.68 -11.76 -22.34
N ILE A 320 -9.47 -11.62 -21.27
CA ILE A 320 -9.02 -11.70 -19.88
C ILE A 320 -9.27 -13.13 -19.40
N PRO A 321 -8.37 -13.75 -18.62
CA PRO A 321 -8.55 -15.12 -18.14
C PRO A 321 -9.86 -15.36 -17.40
N ASP A 322 -10.52 -16.46 -17.70
CA ASP A 322 -11.73 -16.94 -17.03
C ASP A 322 -11.35 -17.58 -15.69
N LEU A 323 -11.68 -16.95 -14.57
CA LEU A 323 -11.27 -17.43 -13.24
C LEU A 323 -12.41 -18.09 -12.45
N GLN A 324 -13.64 -17.65 -12.70
CA GLN A 324 -14.84 -18.18 -12.03
C GLN A 324 -16.10 -17.82 -12.79
N PRO A 325 -17.23 -18.56 -12.60
CA PRO A 325 -18.52 -18.16 -13.13
C PRO A 325 -18.91 -16.74 -12.67
N GLY A 326 -19.33 -15.90 -13.62
CA GLY A 326 -19.59 -14.48 -13.37
C GLY A 326 -21.05 -14.12 -13.02
N SER A 327 -21.98 -15.11 -13.12
CA SER A 327 -23.40 -14.83 -12.88
C SER A 327 -24.12 -16.07 -12.35
N SER A 328 -25.05 -15.84 -11.43
CA SER A 328 -25.92 -16.88 -10.88
C SER A 328 -27.12 -17.22 -11.80
N ILE A 329 -27.43 -16.37 -12.80
CA ILE A 329 -28.61 -16.52 -13.67
C ILE A 329 -28.27 -16.47 -15.16
N MET A 330 -27.05 -16.08 -15.56
CA MET A 330 -26.61 -16.02 -16.96
C MET A 330 -25.50 -17.07 -17.20
N PRO A 331 -25.83 -18.28 -17.68
CA PRO A 331 -24.82 -19.32 -17.91
C PRO A 331 -23.74 -18.84 -18.91
N GLY A 332 -22.48 -19.14 -18.60
CA GLY A 332 -21.34 -18.79 -19.47
C GLY A 332 -20.87 -17.34 -19.38
N LYS A 333 -21.51 -16.49 -18.56
CA LYS A 333 -21.00 -15.13 -18.32
C LYS A 333 -19.78 -15.16 -17.37
N VAL A 334 -18.68 -14.58 -17.79
CA VAL A 334 -17.47 -14.40 -16.99
C VAL A 334 -17.19 -12.90 -16.81
N ASN A 335 -16.73 -12.52 -15.64
CA ASN A 335 -16.43 -11.12 -15.30
C ASN A 335 -14.93 -10.94 -15.04
N PRO A 336 -14.37 -9.73 -15.24
CA PRO A 336 -12.98 -9.41 -14.95
C PRO A 336 -12.76 -9.18 -13.45
N VAL A 337 -12.94 -10.23 -12.62
CA VAL A 337 -13.06 -10.13 -11.16
C VAL A 337 -11.81 -9.60 -10.46
N ILE A 338 -10.60 -9.87 -10.97
CA ILE A 338 -9.37 -9.34 -10.37
C ILE A 338 -9.24 -7.83 -10.62
N PRO A 339 -9.40 -7.29 -11.84
CA PRO A 339 -9.48 -5.85 -12.03
C PRO A 339 -10.52 -5.16 -11.14
N GLU A 340 -11.70 -5.77 -10.92
CA GLU A 340 -12.72 -5.23 -10.02
C GLU A 340 -12.25 -5.20 -8.56
N ALA A 341 -11.60 -6.27 -8.08
CA ALA A 341 -11.03 -6.32 -6.74
C ALA A 341 -9.93 -5.27 -6.55
N VAL A 342 -9.05 -5.07 -7.53
CA VAL A 342 -8.00 -4.05 -7.50
C VAL A 342 -8.60 -2.64 -7.45
N LEU A 343 -9.70 -2.38 -8.16
CA LEU A 343 -10.42 -1.10 -8.09
C LEU A 343 -10.97 -0.83 -6.68
N MET A 344 -11.48 -1.85 -5.99
CA MET A 344 -11.92 -1.70 -4.59
C MET A 344 -10.75 -1.46 -3.65
N VAL A 345 -9.63 -2.13 -3.84
CA VAL A 345 -8.38 -1.85 -3.11
C VAL A 345 -7.93 -0.42 -3.32
N ALA A 346 -7.90 0.06 -4.57
CA ALA A 346 -7.52 1.43 -4.89
C ALA A 346 -8.43 2.46 -4.20
N ALA A 347 -9.74 2.23 -4.19
CA ALA A 347 -10.69 3.10 -3.49
C ALA A 347 -10.41 3.14 -1.97
N ARG A 348 -10.11 1.97 -1.35
CA ARG A 348 -9.76 1.88 0.06
C ARG A 348 -8.48 2.65 0.38
N VAL A 349 -7.43 2.51 -0.43
CA VAL A 349 -6.14 3.21 -0.27
C VAL A 349 -6.31 4.73 -0.38
N ILE A 350 -7.13 5.21 -1.32
CA ILE A 350 -7.45 6.64 -1.44
C ILE A 350 -8.17 7.15 -0.19
N GLY A 351 -9.10 6.38 0.37
CA GLY A 351 -9.76 6.72 1.62
C GLY A 351 -8.81 6.74 2.82
N ASN A 352 -7.90 5.77 2.90
CA ASN A 352 -6.85 5.72 3.92
C ASN A 352 -5.93 6.93 3.84
N ASP A 353 -5.52 7.36 2.64
CA ASP A 353 -4.67 8.54 2.45
C ASP A 353 -5.33 9.82 2.98
N ALA A 354 -6.62 10.01 2.73
CA ALA A 354 -7.36 11.13 3.29
C ALA A 354 -7.36 11.12 4.82
N THR A 355 -7.53 9.93 5.42
CA THR A 355 -7.45 9.74 6.88
C THR A 355 -6.06 10.05 7.41
N VAL A 356 -5.01 9.54 6.77
CA VAL A 356 -3.61 9.74 7.15
C VAL A 356 -3.23 11.22 7.08
N ALA A 357 -3.62 11.92 6.01
CA ALA A 357 -3.35 13.35 5.86
C ALA A 357 -4.04 14.18 6.96
N TRP A 358 -5.30 13.90 7.25
CA TRP A 358 -6.04 14.57 8.33
C TRP A 358 -5.42 14.30 9.70
N ALA A 359 -5.10 13.05 10.00
CA ALA A 359 -4.48 12.63 11.24
C ALA A 359 -3.07 13.21 11.39
N GLY A 360 -2.29 13.28 10.32
CA GLY A 360 -0.98 13.94 10.29
C GLY A 360 -1.04 15.43 10.65
N ALA A 361 -2.07 16.13 10.15
CA ALA A 361 -2.29 17.55 10.45
C ALA A 361 -2.74 17.83 11.90
N SER A 362 -3.06 16.80 12.69
CA SER A 362 -3.63 16.92 14.03
C SER A 362 -2.59 16.97 15.15
N GLY A 363 -1.30 17.16 14.86
CA GLY A 363 -0.24 17.33 15.86
C GLY A 363 -0.46 18.57 16.71
N SER A 364 -0.19 18.46 18.02
CA SER A 364 -0.28 19.58 18.95
C SER A 364 0.98 19.63 19.82
N PHE A 365 1.73 20.72 19.73
CA PHE A 365 2.99 20.91 20.44
C PHE A 365 3.96 19.74 20.18
N GLU A 366 4.37 18.99 21.20
CA GLU A 366 5.45 18.01 21.13
C GLU A 366 4.98 16.59 20.74
N LEU A 367 3.67 16.37 20.47
CA LEU A 367 3.17 15.04 20.12
C LEU A 367 1.96 15.09 19.19
N ASN A 368 2.00 14.27 18.13
CA ASN A 368 0.81 13.88 17.41
C ASN A 368 0.13 12.71 18.13
N VAL A 369 -1.16 12.85 18.43
CA VAL A 369 -1.95 11.84 19.16
C VAL A 369 -3.00 11.14 18.29
N GLN A 370 -2.71 10.98 17.00
CA GLN A 370 -3.50 10.17 16.04
C GLN A 370 -2.67 9.06 15.41
N ILE A 371 -1.59 8.63 16.04
CA ILE A 371 -0.62 7.70 15.49
C ILE A 371 -1.24 6.32 15.18
N PRO A 372 -2.13 5.74 16.02
CA PRO A 372 -2.72 4.42 15.72
C PRO A 372 -3.54 4.40 14.43
N VAL A 373 -4.30 5.46 14.12
CA VAL A 373 -5.08 5.50 12.87
C VAL A 373 -4.20 5.79 11.65
N ILE A 374 -3.10 6.53 11.82
CA ILE A 374 -2.07 6.67 10.76
C ILE A 374 -1.44 5.30 10.47
N ALA A 375 -1.07 4.55 11.51
CA ALA A 375 -0.52 3.20 11.38
C ALA A 375 -1.48 2.28 10.61
N LEU A 376 -2.75 2.25 11.00
CA LEU A 376 -3.77 1.47 10.30
C LEU A 376 -3.83 1.83 8.82
N GLY A 377 -3.97 3.12 8.49
CA GLY A 377 -4.12 3.56 7.10
C GLY A 377 -2.91 3.24 6.23
N VAL A 378 -1.69 3.48 6.74
CA VAL A 378 -0.45 3.26 6.00
C VAL A 378 -0.17 1.77 5.82
N LEU A 379 -0.20 0.98 6.89
CA LEU A 379 0.18 -0.44 6.84
C LEU A 379 -0.84 -1.27 6.05
N GLU A 380 -2.14 -1.02 6.24
CA GLU A 380 -3.19 -1.64 5.42
C GLU A 380 -2.99 -1.33 3.94
N SER A 381 -2.69 -0.07 3.59
CA SER A 381 -2.50 0.34 2.19
C SER A 381 -1.31 -0.35 1.54
N ILE A 382 -0.18 -0.47 2.24
CA ILE A 382 1.01 -1.20 1.78
C ILE A 382 0.65 -2.66 1.47
N ARG A 383 0.04 -3.35 2.42
CA ARG A 383 -0.35 -4.76 2.30
C ARG A 383 -1.36 -4.99 1.18
N LEU A 384 -2.39 -4.16 1.09
CA LEU A 384 -3.41 -4.28 0.06
C LEU A 384 -2.84 -4.07 -1.34
N LEU A 385 -1.99 -3.04 -1.53
CA LEU A 385 -1.36 -2.77 -2.83
C LEU A 385 -0.39 -3.86 -3.24
N ALA A 386 0.40 -4.41 -2.31
CA ALA A 386 1.31 -5.52 -2.59
C ALA A 386 0.54 -6.75 -3.08
N ASN A 387 -0.46 -7.18 -2.33
CA ASN A 387 -1.27 -8.34 -2.68
C ASN A 387 -2.05 -8.14 -3.99
N ALA A 388 -2.68 -6.97 -4.16
CA ALA A 388 -3.44 -6.65 -5.37
C ALA A 388 -2.57 -6.60 -6.63
N SER A 389 -1.35 -6.05 -6.52
CA SER A 389 -0.40 -5.98 -7.63
C SER A 389 0.07 -7.38 -8.07
N THR A 390 0.40 -8.24 -7.11
CA THR A 390 0.76 -9.64 -7.38
C THR A 390 -0.40 -10.39 -8.06
N LEU A 391 -1.61 -10.28 -7.51
CA LEU A 391 -2.79 -10.93 -8.09
C LEU A 391 -3.11 -10.41 -9.50
N LEU A 392 -2.97 -9.12 -9.74
CA LEU A 392 -3.20 -8.52 -11.06
C LEU A 392 -2.18 -9.06 -12.08
N ALA A 393 -0.90 -9.17 -11.70
CA ALA A 393 0.13 -9.76 -12.54
C ALA A 393 -0.16 -11.22 -12.86
N ASP A 394 -0.38 -12.06 -11.84
CA ASP A 394 -0.46 -13.51 -11.98
C ASP A 394 -1.79 -14.00 -12.56
N LYS A 395 -2.89 -13.39 -12.12
CA LYS A 395 -4.24 -13.86 -12.44
C LYS A 395 -4.92 -13.12 -13.61
N THR A 396 -4.33 -11.99 -14.04
CA THR A 396 -4.89 -11.21 -15.15
C THR A 396 -3.86 -10.96 -16.23
N VAL A 397 -2.84 -10.13 -15.97
CA VAL A 397 -1.92 -9.64 -17.00
C VAL A 397 -1.21 -10.76 -17.72
N SER A 398 -0.64 -11.73 -17.01
CA SER A 398 0.11 -12.85 -17.59
C SER A 398 -0.71 -13.68 -18.56
N GLY A 399 -2.01 -13.82 -18.32
CA GLY A 399 -2.93 -14.61 -19.13
C GLY A 399 -3.72 -13.83 -20.18
N ILE A 400 -3.52 -12.52 -20.34
CA ILE A 400 -4.19 -11.74 -21.39
C ILE A 400 -3.75 -12.18 -22.77
N GLU A 401 -4.72 -12.38 -23.65
CA GLU A 401 -4.53 -12.62 -25.09
C GLU A 401 -5.12 -11.46 -25.90
N ALA A 402 -4.50 -11.15 -27.04
CA ALA A 402 -5.00 -10.11 -27.93
C ALA A 402 -6.00 -10.70 -28.93
N ASN A 403 -7.14 -10.06 -29.11
CA ASN A 403 -8.03 -10.32 -30.26
C ASN A 403 -7.57 -9.49 -31.46
N VAL A 404 -6.55 -10.00 -32.14
CA VAL A 404 -5.81 -9.27 -33.20
C VAL A 404 -6.75 -8.82 -34.32
N GLU A 405 -7.65 -9.71 -34.78
CA GLU A 405 -8.58 -9.39 -35.87
C GLU A 405 -9.56 -8.29 -35.46
N ARG A 406 -10.13 -8.40 -34.26
CA ARG A 406 -11.09 -7.41 -33.76
C ARG A 406 -10.43 -6.05 -33.53
N ALA A 407 -9.25 -6.04 -32.90
CA ALA A 407 -8.49 -4.81 -32.65
C ALA A 407 -8.15 -4.09 -33.95
N ARG A 408 -7.68 -4.85 -34.96
CA ARG A 408 -7.35 -4.32 -36.29
C ARG A 408 -8.60 -3.80 -37.04
N ALA A 409 -9.68 -4.56 -37.05
CA ALA A 409 -10.94 -4.14 -37.70
C ALA A 409 -11.47 -2.80 -37.10
N LEU A 410 -11.39 -2.63 -35.76
CA LEU A 410 -11.77 -1.39 -35.12
C LEU A 410 -10.82 -0.24 -35.48
N ALA A 411 -9.51 -0.49 -35.58
CA ALA A 411 -8.54 0.53 -35.97
C ALA A 411 -8.78 1.00 -37.41
N GLU A 412 -8.99 0.07 -38.35
CA GLU A 412 -9.25 0.36 -39.77
C GLU A 412 -10.61 1.02 -40.04
N SER A 413 -11.60 0.82 -39.15
CA SER A 413 -12.91 1.49 -39.22
C SER A 413 -12.91 2.92 -38.70
N SER A 414 -11.87 3.35 -37.97
CA SER A 414 -11.78 4.70 -37.41
C SER A 414 -11.68 5.73 -38.53
N PRO A 415 -12.53 6.78 -38.55
CA PRO A 415 -12.38 7.87 -39.52
C PRO A 415 -11.08 8.66 -39.33
N SER A 416 -10.43 8.55 -38.18
CA SER A 416 -9.17 9.24 -37.84
C SER A 416 -7.95 8.71 -38.64
N ILE A 417 -8.05 7.53 -39.27
CA ILE A 417 -6.97 7.01 -40.11
C ILE A 417 -6.79 7.80 -41.42
N VAL A 418 -7.70 8.73 -41.73
CA VAL A 418 -7.54 9.69 -42.82
C VAL A 418 -6.36 10.66 -42.59
N THR A 419 -5.91 10.81 -41.35
CA THR A 419 -4.95 11.86 -40.94
C THR A 419 -3.67 11.92 -41.78
N PRO A 420 -2.98 10.82 -42.17
CA PRO A 420 -1.80 10.90 -43.03
C PRO A 420 -2.09 11.45 -44.42
N LEU A 421 -3.32 11.30 -44.95
CA LEU A 421 -3.74 11.86 -46.25
C LEU A 421 -3.72 13.38 -46.25
N ASN A 422 -3.74 14.06 -45.09
CA ASN A 422 -3.57 15.51 -45.01
C ASN A 422 -2.32 16.02 -45.72
N ARG A 423 -1.25 15.20 -45.78
CA ARG A 423 0.00 15.55 -46.45
C ARG A 423 -0.08 15.48 -47.96
N VAL A 424 -1.05 14.73 -48.50
CA VAL A 424 -1.24 14.48 -49.95
C VAL A 424 -2.31 15.40 -50.54
N ILE A 425 -3.49 15.46 -49.88
CA ILE A 425 -4.69 16.15 -50.41
C ILE A 425 -5.12 17.35 -49.58
N GLY A 426 -4.44 17.67 -48.50
CA GLY A 426 -4.76 18.76 -47.58
C GLY A 426 -5.86 18.43 -46.56
N TYR A 427 -5.92 19.22 -45.48
CA TYR A 427 -6.78 19.01 -44.34
C TYR A 427 -8.29 19.03 -44.68
N GLU A 428 -8.73 19.97 -45.53
CA GLU A 428 -10.16 20.13 -45.85
C GLU A 428 -10.69 18.91 -46.67
N ALA A 429 -9.89 18.41 -47.61
CA ALA A 429 -10.24 17.23 -48.39
C ALA A 429 -10.29 15.99 -47.49
N ALA A 430 -9.33 15.82 -46.64
CA ALA A 430 -9.33 14.71 -45.67
C ALA A 430 -10.52 14.80 -44.69
N ALA A 431 -10.85 15.98 -44.18
CA ALA A 431 -12.03 16.20 -43.34
C ALA A 431 -13.34 15.86 -44.05
N LYS A 432 -13.44 16.14 -45.38
CA LYS A 432 -14.57 15.77 -46.20
C LYS A 432 -14.69 14.25 -46.34
N ILE A 433 -13.57 13.57 -46.55
CA ILE A 433 -13.52 12.11 -46.64
C ILE A 433 -13.97 11.47 -45.29
N ALA A 434 -13.42 11.94 -44.17
CA ALA A 434 -13.81 11.43 -42.84
C ALA A 434 -15.31 11.59 -42.59
N LYS A 435 -15.87 12.78 -42.86
CA LYS A 435 -17.31 13.02 -42.71
C LYS A 435 -18.16 12.17 -43.62
N HIS A 436 -17.70 11.92 -44.85
CA HIS A 436 -18.39 11.09 -45.82
C HIS A 436 -18.39 9.62 -45.36
N SER A 437 -17.24 9.11 -44.92
CA SER A 437 -17.09 7.76 -44.36
C SER A 437 -18.09 7.52 -43.23
N VAL A 438 -18.11 8.39 -42.21
CA VAL A 438 -19.03 8.29 -41.06
C VAL A 438 -20.50 8.38 -41.49
N LYS A 439 -20.84 9.33 -42.37
CA LYS A 439 -22.22 9.55 -42.78
C LYS A 439 -22.82 8.34 -43.54
N HIS A 440 -22.00 7.65 -44.31
CA HIS A 440 -22.44 6.55 -45.18
C HIS A 440 -22.07 5.16 -44.64
N GLY A 441 -21.42 5.08 -43.47
CA GLY A 441 -21.03 3.80 -42.85
C GLY A 441 -20.00 3.01 -43.67
N MET A 442 -19.11 3.70 -44.38
CA MET A 442 -18.09 3.11 -45.24
C MET A 442 -16.68 3.37 -44.65
N THR A 443 -15.71 2.57 -45.07
CA THR A 443 -14.30 2.78 -44.71
C THR A 443 -13.74 4.06 -45.34
N VAL A 444 -12.63 4.57 -44.79
CA VAL A 444 -11.92 5.73 -45.36
C VAL A 444 -11.51 5.45 -46.82
N ARG A 445 -11.06 4.23 -47.16
CA ARG A 445 -10.70 3.81 -48.51
C ARG A 445 -11.89 3.90 -49.46
N GLU A 446 -13.02 3.33 -49.06
CA GLU A 446 -14.26 3.41 -49.84
C GLU A 446 -14.72 4.88 -50.04
N ALA A 447 -14.63 5.69 -49.03
CA ALA A 447 -14.97 7.11 -49.11
C ALA A 447 -14.06 7.91 -50.05
N VAL A 448 -12.75 7.59 -50.11
CA VAL A 448 -11.80 8.15 -51.07
C VAL A 448 -12.20 7.81 -52.50
N ALA A 449 -12.56 6.54 -52.75
CA ALA A 449 -12.99 6.07 -54.05
C ALA A 449 -14.34 6.68 -54.44
N ASP A 450 -15.35 6.64 -53.58
CA ASP A 450 -16.70 7.17 -53.84
C ASP A 450 -16.68 8.69 -54.14
N LEU A 451 -15.79 9.43 -53.49
CA LEU A 451 -15.57 10.85 -53.73
C LEU A 451 -14.68 11.13 -54.97
N GLY A 452 -14.16 10.09 -55.65
CA GLY A 452 -13.43 10.18 -56.91
C GLY A 452 -12.01 10.72 -56.83
N TYR A 453 -11.36 10.71 -55.65
CA TYR A 453 -10.03 11.28 -55.48
C TYR A 453 -8.95 10.49 -56.25
N VAL A 454 -9.08 9.16 -56.34
CA VAL A 454 -8.18 8.34 -57.15
C VAL A 454 -8.42 8.55 -58.64
N GLU A 455 -9.68 8.58 -59.08
CA GLU A 455 -10.04 8.78 -60.49
C GLU A 455 -9.56 10.13 -61.06
N ARG A 456 -9.57 11.19 -60.19
CA ARG A 456 -9.06 12.50 -60.58
C ARG A 456 -7.54 12.64 -60.46
N GLY A 457 -6.83 11.60 -60.01
CA GLY A 457 -5.38 11.59 -59.85
C GLY A 457 -4.88 12.48 -58.69
N GLU A 458 -5.78 12.85 -57.74
CA GLU A 458 -5.42 13.65 -56.56
C GLU A 458 -4.67 12.81 -55.53
N VAL A 459 -4.86 11.48 -55.52
CA VAL A 459 -4.12 10.49 -54.74
C VAL A 459 -3.92 9.22 -55.57
N THR A 460 -2.72 8.64 -55.54
CA THR A 460 -2.48 7.33 -56.17
C THR A 460 -2.85 6.18 -55.23
N GLU A 461 -3.06 4.99 -55.79
CA GLU A 461 -3.30 3.77 -54.98
C GLU A 461 -2.13 3.50 -54.01
N GLU A 462 -0.87 3.66 -54.48
CA GLU A 462 0.30 3.48 -53.63
C GLU A 462 0.34 4.49 -52.48
N GLN A 463 -0.03 5.76 -52.77
CA GLN A 463 -0.12 6.80 -51.71
C GLN A 463 -1.24 6.48 -50.72
N LEU A 464 -2.37 5.96 -51.22
CA LEU A 464 -3.48 5.57 -50.37
C LEU A 464 -3.14 4.36 -49.51
N ASP A 465 -2.50 3.35 -50.06
CA ASP A 465 -2.02 2.18 -49.31
C ASP A 465 -1.02 2.57 -48.19
N ALA A 466 -0.05 3.40 -48.56
CA ALA A 466 0.92 3.90 -47.57
C ALA A 466 0.30 4.77 -46.49
N ALA A 467 -0.68 5.63 -46.86
CA ALA A 467 -1.36 6.52 -45.92
C ALA A 467 -2.32 5.77 -44.99
N LEU A 468 -2.90 4.64 -45.42
CA LEU A 468 -3.84 3.85 -44.63
C LEU A 468 -3.19 2.62 -43.95
N ASP A 469 -1.86 2.47 -44.00
CA ASP A 469 -1.15 1.47 -43.20
C ASP A 469 -1.23 1.82 -41.70
N VAL A 470 -2.19 1.22 -41.02
CA VAL A 470 -2.45 1.46 -39.60
C VAL A 470 -1.27 1.10 -38.69
N LEU A 471 -0.42 0.14 -39.09
CA LEU A 471 0.78 -0.18 -38.30
C LEU A 471 1.88 0.88 -38.49
N ALA A 472 2.06 1.38 -39.72
CA ALA A 472 3.00 2.46 -39.99
C ALA A 472 2.65 3.74 -39.23
N MET A 473 1.34 4.03 -39.05
CA MET A 473 0.88 5.19 -38.27
C MET A 473 1.32 5.16 -36.80
N THR A 474 1.60 3.98 -36.23
CA THR A 474 2.02 3.84 -34.81
C THR A 474 3.51 4.14 -34.60
N ARG A 475 4.26 4.31 -35.67
CA ARG A 475 5.73 4.52 -35.63
C ARG A 475 6.08 5.88 -36.24
N PRO A 476 6.24 6.93 -35.43
CA PRO A 476 6.69 8.21 -35.96
C PRO A 476 8.10 8.07 -36.58
N PRO A 477 8.36 8.74 -37.71
CA PRO A 477 9.59 8.53 -38.47
C PRO A 477 10.88 9.06 -37.77
N HIS A 478 10.79 9.52 -36.52
CA HIS A 478 11.91 10.18 -35.83
C HIS A 478 11.98 9.89 -34.32
N ILE A 479 11.49 8.76 -33.84
CA ILE A 479 11.72 8.30 -32.45
C ILE A 479 12.56 7.02 -32.46
#